data_cc5d1f3ddef54fcf811daf33e620ac08
#
_entry.id   cc5d1f3ddef54fcf811daf33e620ac08
#
_cell.length_a   1.000
_cell.length_b   1.000
_cell.length_c   1.000
_cell.angle_alpha   90.00
_cell.angle_beta   90.00
_cell.angle_gamma   90.00
#
_symmetry.space_group_name_H-M   'P 1'
#
loop_
_entity.id
_entity.type
_entity.pdbx_description
1 polymer ?
#
loop_
_entity_poly.entity_id
_entity_poly.type
_entity_poly.pdbx_seq_one_letter_code
_entity_poly.pdbx_strand_id
1 'polypeptide(L)'
;MISTHRGNPTGIGIPPFSTVQGQAWPVPGRPGSGLVRSNAYAGLTGVHGELLVGWVDMNTGASDSYRVSKDFPRFAGFYDERVVPTGSGTVVVSVRGSVTVLPGQGAPWAPDGIVAPAAPGVYANFIP
;
A
#
# COMPACT_ATOMS: atom_id res chain seq x y z
N MET A 1 11.26 -10.55 22.76
CA MET A 1 10.98 -10.57 22.12
C MET A 1 10.46 -10.49 21.69
N ILE A 2 10.63 -10.24 21.88
CA ILE A 2 10.27 -10.20 21.19
C ILE A 2 9.86 -9.99 20.61
N SER A 3 10.03 -9.76 20.75
CA SER A 3 9.78 -9.55 19.87
C SER A 3 9.43 -9.30 19.26
N THR A 4 9.65 -9.10 19.54
CA THR A 4 9.41 -8.84 18.82
C THR A 4 9.31 -8.53 18.15
N HIS A 5 9.50 -8.37 18.10
CA HIS A 5 9.52 -8.09 17.22
C HIS A 5 9.34 -8.31 16.58
N ARG A 6 9.46 -8.47 16.72
CA ARG A 6 9.45 -8.51 15.99
C ARG A 6 9.64 -8.59 15.11
N GLY A 7 9.99 -8.41 14.90
CA GLY A 7 10.41 -8.28 14.00
C GLY A 7 11.04 -8.12 13.49
N ASN A 8 11.66 -7.92 13.46
CA ASN A 8 12.40 -7.71 12.96
C ASN A 8 12.98 -8.09 12.93
N PRO A 9 13.10 -8.37 12.82
CA PRO A 9 13.81 -8.49 12.47
C PRO A 9 14.48 -8.59 12.04
N THR A 10 14.99 -8.85 11.94
CA THR A 10 15.61 -8.66 11.40
C THR A 10 15.90 -7.96 10.97
N GLY A 11 15.58 -7.80 11.16
CA GLY A 11 15.45 -6.59 10.75
C GLY A 11 16.41 -5.77 10.09
N ILE A 12 17.14 -6.18 9.41
CA ILE A 12 18.05 -5.39 8.63
C ILE A 12 17.35 -4.84 7.39
N GLY A 13 17.95 -3.89 6.73
CA GLY A 13 17.49 -3.36 5.47
C GLY A 13 16.36 -2.36 5.67
N ILE A 14 15.27 -2.57 5.02
CA ILE A 14 14.21 -1.59 4.89
C ILE A 14 13.15 -1.59 5.98
N PRO A 15 12.88 -2.67 6.68
CA PRO A 15 12.04 -2.55 7.87
C PRO A 15 12.79 -1.66 8.86
N PRO A 16 12.22 -0.85 9.63
CA PRO A 16 10.85 -0.49 9.87
C PRO A 16 10.33 0.63 8.98
N PHE A 17 11.05 0.99 7.94
CA PHE A 17 10.70 2.13 7.10
C PHE A 17 9.86 1.73 5.89
N SER A 18 9.61 0.45 5.70
CA SER A 18 8.81 -0.03 4.58
C SER A 18 7.35 -0.04 4.96
N THR A 19 6.55 0.73 4.27
CA THR A 19 5.10 0.74 4.46
C THR A 19 4.40 0.71 3.12
N VAL A 20 3.18 0.20 3.13
CA VAL A 20 2.26 0.32 2.01
C VAL A 20 1.04 1.07 2.49
N GLN A 21 0.48 1.89 1.63
CA GLN A 21 -0.62 2.78 1.98
C GLN A 21 -1.73 2.66 0.96
N GLY A 22 -2.97 2.76 1.45
CA GLY A 22 -4.13 2.81 0.59
C GLY A 22 -5.09 3.87 1.09
N GLN A 23 -5.79 4.49 0.16
CA GLN A 23 -6.80 5.49 0.46
C GLN A 23 -7.90 5.38 -0.57
N ALA A 24 -9.09 5.89 -0.24
CA ALA A 24 -10.22 5.93 -1.15
C ALA A 24 -10.97 7.24 -0.98
N TRP A 25 -11.45 7.78 -2.08
CA TRP A 25 -12.26 8.99 -2.09
C TRP A 25 -13.50 8.81 -2.96
N PRO A 26 -14.57 9.56 -2.67
CA PRO A 26 -15.71 9.61 -3.57
C PRO A 26 -15.28 10.13 -4.94
N VAL A 27 -15.91 9.61 -5.99
CA VAL A 27 -15.74 10.12 -7.34
C VAL A 27 -16.90 11.05 -7.64
N PRO A 28 -16.65 12.33 -7.90
CA PRO A 28 -17.72 13.27 -8.22
C PRO A 28 -18.59 12.78 -9.37
N GLY A 29 -19.92 12.84 -9.18
CA GLY A 29 -20.88 12.41 -10.20
C GLY A 29 -21.01 10.90 -10.35
N ARG A 30 -20.36 10.10 -9.50
CA ARG A 30 -20.41 8.64 -9.56
C ARG A 30 -20.71 8.04 -8.19
N PRO A 31 -21.95 8.13 -7.71
CA PRO A 31 -22.30 7.50 -6.43
C PRO A 31 -22.02 5.99 -6.50
N GLY A 32 -21.54 5.45 -5.40
CA GLY A 32 -21.19 4.04 -5.32
C GLY A 32 -19.85 3.69 -5.94
N SER A 33 -19.06 4.66 -6.37
CA SER A 33 -17.71 4.44 -6.89
C SER A 33 -16.69 5.17 -6.03
N GLY A 34 -15.53 4.56 -5.86
CA GLY A 34 -14.41 5.13 -5.13
C GLY A 34 -13.16 5.20 -5.99
N LEU A 35 -12.41 6.28 -5.87
CA LEU A 35 -11.05 6.35 -6.38
C LEU A 35 -10.14 5.76 -5.31
N VAL A 36 -9.55 4.61 -5.61
CA VAL A 36 -8.63 3.93 -4.72
C VAL A 36 -7.20 4.24 -5.14
N ARG A 37 -6.43 4.76 -4.22
CA ARG A 37 -5.03 5.11 -4.45
C ARG A 37 -4.17 4.26 -3.53
N SER A 38 -3.10 3.69 -4.07
CA SER A 38 -2.16 2.89 -3.29
C SER A 38 -0.73 3.26 -3.64
N ASN A 39 0.17 3.10 -2.68
CA ASN A 39 1.60 3.28 -2.91
C ASN A 39 2.41 2.48 -1.91
N ALA A 40 3.70 2.36 -2.21
CA ALA A 40 4.69 1.76 -1.33
C ALA A 40 5.76 2.78 -1.02
N TYR A 41 6.30 2.71 0.19
CA TYR A 41 7.28 3.67 0.65
C TYR A 41 8.31 2.98 1.53
N ALA A 42 9.57 3.30 1.33
CA ALA A 42 10.67 2.73 2.11
C ALA A 42 11.71 3.82 2.43
N GLY A 43 11.27 4.87 3.12
CA GLY A 43 12.15 5.97 3.49
C GLY A 43 12.66 6.70 2.26
N LEU A 44 13.98 6.77 2.12
CA LEU A 44 14.62 7.49 1.02
C LEU A 44 14.95 6.61 -0.18
N THR A 45 14.57 5.33 -0.14
CA THR A 45 14.85 4.42 -1.26
C THR A 45 13.66 4.32 -2.18
N GLY A 46 13.91 4.16 -3.47
CA GLY A 46 12.87 3.77 -4.41
C GLY A 46 12.65 2.27 -4.34
N VAL A 47 11.42 1.84 -4.50
CA VAL A 47 11.07 0.43 -4.41
C VAL A 47 10.14 0.01 -5.54
N HIS A 48 10.23 -1.28 -5.90
CA HIS A 48 9.20 -1.95 -6.66
C HIS A 48 8.23 -2.58 -5.65
N GLY A 49 6.95 -2.27 -5.75
CA GLY A 49 5.93 -2.81 -4.87
C GLY A 49 5.13 -3.91 -5.54
N GLU A 50 4.95 -5.01 -4.80
CA GLU A 50 3.99 -6.06 -5.14
C GLU A 50 2.88 -5.98 -4.10
N LEU A 51 1.79 -5.34 -4.46
CA LEU A 51 0.74 -4.97 -3.52
C LEU A 51 -0.53 -5.76 -3.79
N LEU A 52 -1.22 -6.12 -2.72
CA LEU A 52 -2.60 -6.59 -2.77
C LEU A 52 -3.47 -5.51 -2.15
N VAL A 53 -4.31 -4.90 -2.97
CA VAL A 53 -5.23 -3.85 -2.56
C VAL A 53 -6.61 -4.45 -2.44
N GLY A 54 -7.19 -4.42 -1.26
CA GLY A 54 -8.52 -4.93 -1.00
C GLY A 54 -9.44 -3.84 -0.48
N TRP A 55 -10.73 -4.00 -0.69
CA TRP A 55 -11.71 -3.11 -0.08
C TRP A 55 -12.95 -3.90 0.31
N VAL A 56 -13.65 -3.37 1.29
CA VAL A 56 -14.94 -3.90 1.73
C VAL A 56 -15.88 -2.74 2.03
N ASP A 57 -17.11 -2.85 1.55
CA ASP A 57 -18.19 -1.92 1.89
C ASP A 57 -18.85 -2.46 3.14
N MET A 58 -18.71 -1.74 4.25
CA MET A 58 -19.24 -2.18 5.54
C MET A 58 -20.76 -2.17 5.60
N ASN A 59 -21.43 -1.48 4.69
CA ASN A 59 -22.88 -1.41 4.65
C ASN A 59 -23.50 -2.60 3.92
N THR A 60 -22.83 -3.08 2.86
CA THR A 60 -23.39 -4.15 2.02
C THR A 60 -22.63 -5.46 2.19
N GLY A 61 -21.43 -5.44 2.71
CA GLY A 61 -20.54 -6.59 2.78
C GLY A 61 -19.86 -6.91 1.46
N ALA A 62 -20.10 -6.14 0.40
CA ALA A 62 -19.42 -6.34 -0.86
C ALA A 62 -17.94 -6.08 -0.73
N SER A 63 -17.12 -6.91 -1.35
CA SER A 63 -15.67 -6.76 -1.28
C SER A 63 -15.03 -7.26 -2.56
N ASP A 64 -13.85 -6.76 -2.83
CA ASP A 64 -13.03 -7.22 -3.93
C ASP A 64 -11.58 -6.85 -3.67
N SER A 65 -10.70 -7.27 -4.55
CA SER A 65 -9.28 -6.95 -4.44
C SER A 65 -8.63 -6.98 -5.82
N TYR A 66 -7.48 -6.33 -5.91
CA TYR A 66 -6.66 -6.37 -7.11
C TYR A 66 -5.19 -6.26 -6.74
N ARG A 67 -4.33 -6.69 -7.67
CA ARG A 67 -2.89 -6.63 -7.47
C ARG A 67 -2.31 -5.43 -8.20
N VAL A 68 -1.31 -4.84 -7.57
CA VAL A 68 -0.52 -3.75 -8.15
C VAL A 68 0.93 -4.21 -8.16
N SER A 69 1.54 -4.20 -9.34
CA SER A 69 2.97 -4.46 -9.51
C SER A 69 3.53 -3.23 -10.18
N LYS A 70 4.27 -2.42 -9.43
CA LYS A 70 4.65 -1.10 -9.90
C LYS A 70 5.88 -0.57 -9.18
N ASP A 71 6.65 0.24 -9.90
CA ASP A 71 7.77 0.96 -9.32
C ASP A 71 7.29 2.24 -8.66
N PHE A 72 7.78 2.48 -7.46
CA PHE A 72 7.57 3.71 -6.71
C PHE A 72 8.95 4.32 -6.49
N PRO A 73 9.38 5.22 -7.37
CA PRO A 73 10.71 5.81 -7.27
C PRO A 73 10.93 6.58 -5.98
N ARG A 74 12.17 6.94 -5.75
CA ARG A 74 12.68 7.51 -4.50
C ARG A 74 11.87 8.66 -3.94
N PHE A 75 11.31 9.51 -4.76
CA PHE A 75 10.60 10.69 -4.30
C PHE A 75 9.10 10.42 -4.23
N ALA A 76 8.44 11.01 -3.22
CA ALA A 76 7.01 10.87 -3.02
C ALA A 76 6.21 11.39 -4.23
N GLY A 77 4.96 10.96 -4.34
CA GLY A 77 4.05 11.42 -5.38
C GLY A 77 3.70 10.39 -6.44
N PHE A 78 4.25 9.19 -6.32
CA PHE A 78 3.92 8.11 -7.24
C PHE A 78 2.88 7.20 -6.60
N TYR A 79 1.74 7.04 -7.28
CA TYR A 79 0.62 6.25 -6.78
C TYR A 79 0.06 5.39 -7.91
N ASP A 80 -0.53 4.27 -7.53
CA ASP A 80 -1.46 3.57 -8.39
C ASP A 80 -2.86 4.04 -8.05
N GLU A 81 -3.65 4.40 -9.05
CA GLU A 81 -5.00 4.91 -8.86
C GLU A 81 -5.98 4.15 -9.73
N ARG A 82 -7.08 3.72 -9.13
CA ARG A 82 -8.15 3.05 -9.87
C ARG A 82 -9.50 3.50 -9.35
N VAL A 83 -10.45 3.66 -10.28
CA VAL A 83 -11.85 3.86 -9.93
C VAL A 83 -12.51 2.49 -9.87
N VAL A 84 -13.08 2.16 -8.74
CA VAL A 84 -13.70 0.86 -8.52
C VAL A 84 -15.13 1.02 -8.00
N PRO A 85 -16.04 0.08 -8.32
CA PRO A 85 -17.41 0.13 -7.84
C PRO A 85 -17.47 -0.39 -6.40
N THR A 86 -17.10 0.45 -5.45
CA THR A 86 -17.06 0.09 -4.04
C THR A 86 -18.43 -0.16 -3.43
N GLY A 87 -19.49 0.42 -4.02
CA GLY A 87 -20.76 0.57 -3.37
C GLY A 87 -20.79 1.80 -2.47
N SER A 88 -21.98 2.15 -2.00
CA SER A 88 -22.18 3.31 -1.12
C SER A 88 -22.06 2.89 0.33
N GLY A 89 -21.47 3.73 1.15
CA GLY A 89 -21.31 3.47 2.57
C GLY A 89 -19.87 3.64 3.03
N THR A 90 -19.57 3.15 4.22
CA THR A 90 -18.22 3.16 4.74
C THR A 90 -17.40 2.08 4.06
N VAL A 91 -16.39 2.49 3.34
CA VAL A 91 -15.49 1.58 2.61
C VAL A 91 -14.16 1.54 3.33
N VAL A 92 -13.70 0.33 3.63
CA VAL A 92 -12.40 0.09 4.24
C VAL A 92 -11.47 -0.46 3.19
N VAL A 93 -10.35 0.21 2.99
CA VAL A 93 -9.31 -0.21 2.05
C VAL A 93 -8.14 -0.77 2.84
N SER A 94 -7.66 -1.92 2.45
CA SER A 94 -6.45 -2.51 3.03
C SER A 94 -5.42 -2.74 1.93
N VAL A 95 -4.17 -2.45 2.24
CA VAL A 95 -3.05 -2.69 1.32
C VAL A 95 -2.00 -3.47 2.07
N ARG A 96 -1.50 -4.53 1.46
CA ARG A 96 -0.41 -5.33 2.00
C ARG A 96 0.47 -5.81 0.86
N GLY A 97 1.68 -6.19 1.17
CA GLY A 97 2.58 -6.72 0.15
C GLY A 97 4.03 -6.63 0.55
N SER A 98 4.87 -6.68 -0.45
CA SER A 98 6.31 -6.62 -0.28
C SER A 98 6.90 -5.55 -1.18
N VAL A 99 8.11 -5.14 -0.84
CA VAL A 99 8.86 -4.15 -1.62
C VAL A 99 10.23 -4.71 -1.95
N THR A 100 10.74 -4.33 -3.11
CA THR A 100 12.11 -4.64 -3.54
C THR A 100 12.79 -3.31 -3.85
N VAL A 101 13.97 -3.08 -3.26
CA VAL A 101 14.70 -1.85 -3.52
C VAL A 101 15.10 -1.80 -4.99
N LEU A 102 14.77 -0.69 -5.65
CA LEU A 102 15.05 -0.51 -7.07
C LEU A 102 16.55 -0.39 -7.34
N PRO A 103 17.03 -0.90 -8.48
CA PRO A 103 18.44 -0.75 -8.85
C PRO A 103 18.85 0.72 -8.87
N GLY A 104 19.98 1.01 -8.26
CA GLY A 104 20.53 2.37 -8.19
C GLY A 104 19.83 3.29 -7.21
N GLN A 105 18.83 2.81 -6.48
CA GLN A 105 18.06 3.63 -5.52
C GLN A 105 18.16 3.11 -4.10
N GLY A 106 19.13 2.25 -3.84
CA GLY A 106 19.38 1.74 -2.51
C GLY A 106 20.12 2.74 -1.63
N ALA A 107 20.27 2.36 -0.37
CA ALA A 107 21.02 3.10 0.64
C ALA A 107 21.83 2.06 1.44
N PRO A 108 22.81 2.48 2.25
CA PRO A 108 23.60 1.52 3.02
C PRO A 108 22.76 0.57 3.89
N TRP A 109 21.63 1.05 4.40
CA TRP A 109 20.71 0.23 5.20
C TRP A 109 19.67 -0.53 4.37
N ALA A 110 19.61 -0.28 3.05
CA ALA A 110 18.64 -0.91 2.17
C ALA A 110 19.26 -1.05 0.76
N PRO A 111 20.17 -2.02 0.59
CA PRO A 111 20.85 -2.21 -0.68
C PRO A 111 19.87 -2.58 -1.81
N ASP A 112 20.30 -2.31 -3.03
CA ASP A 112 19.55 -2.67 -4.24
C ASP A 112 19.15 -4.15 -4.22
N GLY A 113 17.93 -4.42 -4.63
CA GLY A 113 17.44 -5.78 -4.78
C GLY A 113 16.98 -6.46 -3.48
N ILE A 114 17.14 -5.83 -2.33
CA ILE A 114 16.62 -6.37 -1.09
C ILE A 114 15.10 -6.42 -1.16
N VAL A 115 14.53 -7.55 -0.78
CA VAL A 115 13.08 -7.77 -0.73
C VAL A 115 12.65 -7.91 0.72
N ALA A 116 11.61 -7.21 1.10
CA ALA A 116 11.09 -7.30 2.45
C ALA A 116 9.57 -7.13 2.47
N PRO A 117 8.88 -7.75 3.44
CA PRO A 117 7.47 -7.42 3.65
C PRO A 117 7.36 -5.98 4.12
N ALA A 118 6.27 -5.34 3.78
CA ALA A 118 5.97 -3.99 4.23
C ALA A 118 4.88 -4.02 5.28
N ALA A 119 4.89 -3.04 6.18
CA ALA A 119 3.82 -2.90 7.15
C ALA A 119 2.51 -2.61 6.41
N PRO A 120 1.43 -3.35 6.70
CA PRO A 120 0.17 -3.15 6.01
C PRO A 120 -0.46 -1.80 6.37
N GLY A 121 -1.23 -1.26 5.43
CA GLY A 121 -1.98 -0.03 5.62
C GLY A 121 -3.47 -0.29 5.57
N VAL A 122 -4.23 0.41 6.41
CA VAL A 122 -5.69 0.35 6.44
C VAL A 122 -6.23 1.76 6.49
N TYR A 123 -7.28 2.01 5.71
CA TYR A 123 -7.89 3.32 5.61
C TYR A 123 -9.39 3.17 5.41
N ALA A 124 -10.19 4.04 6.02
CA ALA A 124 -11.64 4.02 5.87
C ALA A 124 -12.15 5.38 5.43
N ASN A 125 -13.15 5.38 4.56
CA ASN A 125 -13.81 6.61 4.14
C ASN A 125 -15.25 6.30 3.74
N PHE A 126 -16.08 7.34 3.75
CA PHE A 126 -17.47 7.22 3.33
C PHE A 126 -17.60 7.53 1.83
N ILE A 127 -18.25 6.64 1.11
CA ILE A 127 -18.54 6.79 -0.31
C ILE A 127 -20.06 6.97 -0.45
N PRO A 128 -20.51 8.11 -0.91
CA PRO A 128 -21.95 8.35 -1.09
C PRO A 128 -22.60 7.51 -2.17
#